data_41049269a2378309663515b513db960b
#
_entry.id   41049269a2378309663515b513db960b
#
_cell.length_a   1.000
_cell.length_b   1.000
_cell.length_c   1.000
_cell.angle_alpha   90.00
_cell.angle_beta   90.00
_cell.angle_gamma   90.00
#
_symmetry.space_group_name_H-M   'P 1'
#
loop_
_entity.id
_entity.type
_entity.pdbx_description
1 polymer ?
#
loop_
_entity_poly.entity_id
_entity_poly.type
_entity_poly.pdbx_seq_one_letter_code
_entity_poly.pdbx_strand_id
1 'polypeptide(L)'
;MTQFITINTDCRFDIDSFLKQFEVELVLEMEGYDNERDYYYLYRPGHSTSMFLISYNRTDELEIHIDMLASYDDYRFFPFLADSINIYLNGTSLQVDGEKLYNVYNEDWIAECIGEEIAQIKSTLSVFHKYYQELPLRSGTYISLEQLKEYGVCL
;
A
#
# COMPACT_ATOMS: atom_id res chain seq x y z
N MET A 1 -4.44 7.55 -8.45
CA MET A 1 -5.20 7.81 -7.23
C MET A 1 -4.82 6.81 -6.16
N THR A 2 -4.62 7.26 -4.94
CA THR A 2 -4.22 6.40 -3.82
C THR A 2 -5.46 5.77 -3.18
N GLN A 3 -5.45 4.47 -2.96
CA GLN A 3 -6.49 3.78 -2.19
C GLN A 3 -6.07 3.71 -0.73
N PHE A 4 -7.02 3.78 0.19
CA PHE A 4 -6.71 3.66 1.60
C PHE A 4 -7.84 2.97 2.39
N ILE A 5 -7.45 2.35 3.51
CA ILE A 5 -8.34 1.73 4.48
C ILE A 5 -8.11 2.42 5.82
N THR A 6 -9.19 2.81 6.50
CA THR A 6 -9.15 3.44 7.81
C THR A 6 -9.42 2.41 8.90
N ILE A 7 -8.60 2.42 9.95
CA ILE A 7 -8.77 1.61 11.15
C ILE A 7 -8.96 2.54 12.34
N ASN A 8 -10.01 2.33 13.09
CA ASN A 8 -10.25 3.01 14.37
C ASN A 8 -9.84 2.07 15.52
N THR A 9 -9.12 2.61 16.50
CA THR A 9 -8.61 1.82 17.61
C THR A 9 -8.43 2.67 18.87
N ASP A 10 -8.64 2.06 20.03
CA ASP A 10 -8.29 2.64 21.33
C ASP A 10 -6.87 2.25 21.79
N CYS A 11 -6.21 1.36 21.05
CA CYS A 11 -4.88 0.88 21.36
C CYS A 11 -3.82 1.71 20.66
N ARG A 12 -2.68 1.91 21.35
CA ARG A 12 -1.53 2.59 20.74
C ARG A 12 -0.88 1.70 19.69
N PHE A 13 -0.62 2.26 18.52
CA PHE A 13 0.13 1.59 17.47
C PHE A 13 1.63 1.81 17.63
N ASP A 14 2.37 0.70 17.65
CA ASP A 14 3.84 0.69 17.67
C ASP A 14 4.34 -0.12 16.48
N ILE A 15 5.01 0.56 15.54
CA ILE A 15 5.46 -0.06 14.30
C ILE A 15 6.49 -1.17 14.54
N ASP A 16 7.42 -0.97 15.44
CA ASP A 16 8.47 -1.97 15.69
C ASP A 16 7.89 -3.23 16.33
N SER A 17 6.97 -3.07 17.28
CA SER A 17 6.25 -4.19 17.88
C SER A 17 5.40 -4.94 16.88
N PHE A 18 4.68 -4.22 16.01
CA PHE A 18 3.90 -4.86 14.94
C PHE A 18 4.79 -5.67 14.00
N LEU A 19 5.89 -5.09 13.52
CA LEU A 19 6.79 -5.77 12.59
C LEU A 19 7.46 -7.01 13.19
N LYS A 20 7.73 -7.00 14.48
CA LYS A 20 8.28 -8.18 15.19
C LYS A 20 7.29 -9.35 15.26
N GLN A 21 6.00 -9.07 15.32
CA GLN A 21 4.95 -10.08 15.41
C GLN A 21 4.45 -10.51 14.03
N PHE A 22 4.74 -9.75 12.99
CA PHE A 22 4.25 -10.00 11.65
C PHE A 22 5.12 -11.05 10.96
N GLU A 23 4.50 -12.15 10.54
CA GLU A 23 5.21 -13.31 9.99
C GLU A 23 5.69 -13.11 8.54
N VAL A 24 5.09 -12.17 7.82
CA VAL A 24 5.46 -11.86 6.44
C VAL A 24 6.56 -10.82 6.44
N GLU A 25 7.56 -11.00 5.58
CA GLU A 25 8.65 -10.04 5.45
C GLU A 25 8.15 -8.69 4.95
N LEU A 26 8.34 -7.67 5.75
CA LEU A 26 7.93 -6.30 5.49
C LEU A 26 9.02 -5.37 6.02
N VAL A 27 9.54 -4.50 5.16
CA VAL A 27 10.64 -3.61 5.49
C VAL A 27 10.12 -2.19 5.68
N LEU A 28 10.51 -1.60 6.80
CA LEU A 28 10.29 -0.18 7.06
C LEU A 28 11.40 0.62 6.38
N GLU A 29 11.07 1.26 5.26
CA GLU A 29 12.02 2.03 4.46
C GLU A 29 12.25 3.43 5.03
N MET A 30 11.19 4.07 5.49
CA MET A 30 11.23 5.46 5.91
C MET A 30 10.18 5.75 6.98
N GLU A 31 10.55 6.57 7.94
CA GLU A 31 9.65 7.15 8.94
C GLU A 31 9.61 8.66 8.79
N GLY A 32 8.46 9.24 9.08
CA GLY A 32 8.28 10.68 9.12
C GLY A 32 7.20 11.07 10.11
N TYR A 33 7.10 12.35 10.37
CA TYR A 33 6.03 12.88 11.21
C TYR A 33 5.77 14.36 10.91
N ASP A 34 4.58 14.78 11.21
CA ASP A 34 4.19 16.19 11.24
C ASP A 34 3.50 16.51 12.59
N ASN A 35 2.84 17.66 12.69
CA ASN A 35 2.16 18.08 13.92
C ASN A 35 0.96 17.18 14.28
N GLU A 36 0.43 16.43 13.35
CA GLU A 36 -0.81 15.66 13.53
C GLU A 36 -0.61 14.16 13.44
N ARG A 37 0.35 13.68 12.64
CA ARG A 37 0.46 12.28 12.29
C ARG A 37 1.89 11.78 12.25
N ASP A 38 2.05 10.48 12.49
CA ASP A 38 3.26 9.71 12.20
C ASP A 38 3.06 8.95 10.90
N TYR A 39 4.11 8.83 10.10
CA TYR A 39 4.10 8.18 8.80
C TYR A 39 5.14 7.08 8.73
N TYR A 40 4.73 5.89 8.25
CA TYR A 40 5.59 4.73 8.09
C TYR A 40 5.46 4.19 6.67
N TYR A 41 6.56 4.15 5.93
CA TYR A 41 6.60 3.66 4.56
C TYR A 41 7.19 2.25 4.54
N LEU A 42 6.43 1.31 4.05
CA LEU A 42 6.74 -0.13 4.11
C LEU A 42 6.69 -0.74 2.70
N TYR A 43 7.51 -1.75 2.48
CA TYR A 43 7.46 -2.53 1.24
C TYR A 43 7.79 -3.99 1.48
N ARG A 44 7.41 -4.85 0.55
CA ARG A 44 7.71 -6.28 0.56
C ARG A 44 8.88 -6.54 -0.38
N PRO A 45 10.07 -6.93 0.12
CA PRO A 45 11.22 -7.24 -0.73
C PRO A 45 10.89 -8.31 -1.79
N GLY A 46 11.23 -8.04 -3.05
CA GLY A 46 10.97 -8.95 -4.17
C GLY A 46 9.53 -8.99 -4.67
N HIS A 47 8.60 -8.26 -4.05
CA HIS A 47 7.17 -8.26 -4.42
C HIS A 47 6.63 -6.86 -4.73
N SER A 48 7.05 -5.86 -3.97
CA SER A 48 6.50 -4.52 -4.09
C SER A 48 7.16 -3.72 -5.20
N THR A 49 6.34 -3.04 -5.98
CA THR A 49 6.77 -2.00 -6.94
C THR A 49 6.55 -0.61 -6.40
N SER A 50 5.79 -0.50 -5.32
CA SER A 50 5.48 0.75 -4.63
C SER A 50 5.48 0.51 -3.12
N MET A 51 5.13 1.52 -2.35
CA MET A 51 5.11 1.42 -0.89
C MET A 51 3.71 1.43 -0.33
N PHE A 52 3.55 0.76 0.82
CA PHE A 52 2.42 0.95 1.70
C PHE A 52 2.76 2.08 2.67
N LEU A 53 1.80 2.97 2.89
CA LEU A 53 1.94 4.03 3.87
C LEU A 53 0.96 3.77 5.03
N ILE A 54 1.50 3.71 6.24
CA ILE A 54 0.69 3.76 7.46
C ILE A 54 0.76 5.18 8.01
N SER A 55 -0.39 5.82 8.17
CA SER A 55 -0.52 7.15 8.71
C SER A 55 -1.32 7.08 10.01
N TYR A 56 -0.69 7.39 11.14
CA TYR A 56 -1.27 7.27 12.47
C TYR A 56 -1.43 8.63 13.12
N ASN A 57 -2.64 8.96 13.58
CA ASN A 57 -2.92 10.23 14.24
C ASN A 57 -2.47 10.31 15.73
N ARG A 58 -1.78 9.26 16.22
CA ARG A 58 -1.26 9.12 17.59
C ARG A 58 -2.32 8.93 18.66
N THR A 59 -3.57 8.81 18.29
CA THR A 59 -4.69 8.64 19.24
C THR A 59 -5.58 7.45 18.90
N ASP A 60 -6.39 7.53 17.85
CA ASP A 60 -7.49 6.60 17.63
C ASP A 60 -7.68 6.16 16.17
N GLU A 61 -6.84 6.62 15.25
CA GLU A 61 -7.06 6.34 13.84
C GLU A 61 -5.76 6.07 13.07
N LEU A 62 -5.76 4.97 12.31
CA LEU A 62 -4.76 4.69 11.31
C LEU A 62 -5.39 4.68 9.92
N GLU A 63 -4.64 5.17 8.96
CA GLU A 63 -4.93 4.97 7.54
C GLU A 63 -3.83 4.13 6.92
N ILE A 64 -4.20 3.09 6.20
CA ILE A 64 -3.26 2.28 5.43
C ILE A 64 -3.50 2.59 3.96
N HIS A 65 -2.49 3.12 3.29
CA HIS A 65 -2.54 3.52 1.90
C HIS A 65 -1.73 2.58 1.03
N ILE A 66 -2.22 2.31 -0.16
CA ILE A 66 -1.46 1.74 -1.26
C ILE A 66 -1.30 2.80 -2.33
N ASP A 67 -0.07 3.02 -2.79
CA ASP A 67 0.22 4.10 -3.71
C ASP A 67 0.15 3.63 -5.17
N MET A 68 0.22 4.60 -6.07
CA MET A 68 0.31 4.35 -7.52
C MET A 68 1.50 3.47 -7.87
N LEU A 69 1.41 2.76 -8.99
CA LEU A 69 2.43 1.85 -9.50
C LEU A 69 2.62 0.60 -8.63
N ALA A 70 1.65 0.29 -7.79
CA ALA A 70 1.64 -0.96 -7.03
C ALA A 70 1.42 -2.16 -7.96
N SER A 71 2.08 -3.27 -7.65
CA SER A 71 1.92 -4.52 -8.37
C SER A 71 0.59 -5.19 -8.03
N TYR A 72 0.22 -6.21 -8.81
CA TYR A 72 -0.91 -7.06 -8.49
C TYR A 72 -0.76 -7.70 -7.10
N ASP A 73 0.45 -8.13 -6.76
CA ASP A 73 0.75 -8.69 -5.44
C ASP A 73 0.60 -7.66 -4.33
N ASP A 74 0.96 -6.40 -4.58
CA ASP A 74 0.76 -5.31 -3.61
C ASP A 74 -0.74 -5.10 -3.34
N TYR A 75 -1.57 -5.10 -4.37
CA TYR A 75 -3.01 -4.96 -4.21
C TYR A 75 -3.65 -6.14 -3.46
N ARG A 76 -3.18 -7.36 -3.69
CA ARG A 76 -3.62 -8.53 -2.92
C ARG A 76 -3.20 -8.45 -1.46
N PHE A 77 -2.00 -7.98 -1.22
CA PHE A 77 -1.45 -7.85 0.12
C PHE A 77 -2.11 -6.73 0.93
N PHE A 78 -2.61 -5.70 0.28
CA PHE A 78 -3.16 -4.51 0.92
C PHE A 78 -4.27 -4.81 1.94
N PRO A 79 -5.35 -5.53 1.60
CA PRO A 79 -6.37 -5.87 2.59
C PRO A 79 -5.86 -6.81 3.67
N PHE A 80 -4.95 -7.71 3.35
CA PHE A 80 -4.30 -8.58 4.33
C PHE A 80 -3.48 -7.77 5.35
N LEU A 81 -2.72 -6.79 4.89
CA LEU A 81 -1.96 -5.90 5.77
C LEU A 81 -2.89 -5.11 6.70
N ALA A 82 -3.95 -4.53 6.16
CA ALA A 82 -4.92 -3.78 6.95
C ALA A 82 -5.61 -4.66 8.00
N ASP A 83 -6.04 -5.86 7.62
CA ASP A 83 -6.66 -6.81 8.54
C ASP A 83 -5.69 -7.24 9.65
N SER A 84 -4.43 -7.50 9.29
CA SER A 84 -3.38 -7.90 10.25
C SER A 84 -3.09 -6.79 11.26
N ILE A 85 -3.06 -5.55 10.83
CA ILE A 85 -2.89 -4.40 11.73
C ILE A 85 -4.10 -4.25 12.64
N ASN A 86 -5.30 -4.41 12.12
CA ASN A 86 -6.50 -4.33 12.93
C ASN A 86 -6.57 -5.45 13.98
N ILE A 87 -6.21 -6.66 13.62
CA ILE A 87 -6.13 -7.79 14.57
C ILE A 87 -5.09 -7.50 15.66
N TYR A 88 -3.94 -6.98 15.28
CA TYR A 88 -2.89 -6.59 16.22
C TYR A 88 -3.39 -5.55 17.24
N LEU A 89 -4.19 -4.58 16.80
CA LEU A 89 -4.69 -3.48 17.64
C LEU A 89 -5.93 -3.87 18.44
N ASN A 90 -6.89 -4.54 17.82
CA ASN A 90 -8.22 -4.77 18.37
C ASN A 90 -8.54 -6.25 18.62
N GLY A 91 -7.67 -7.17 18.17
CA GLY A 91 -7.85 -8.61 18.34
C GLY A 91 -8.91 -9.25 17.46
N THR A 92 -9.54 -8.49 16.56
CA THR A 92 -10.61 -8.98 15.67
C THR A 92 -10.36 -8.58 14.23
N SER A 93 -10.88 -9.36 13.28
CA SER A 93 -10.84 -9.04 11.87
C SER A 93 -11.61 -7.76 11.55
N LEU A 94 -11.02 -6.96 10.66
CA LEU A 94 -11.65 -5.74 10.17
C LEU A 94 -12.79 -6.07 9.21
N GLN A 95 -13.89 -5.36 9.35
CA GLN A 95 -15.05 -5.46 8.46
C GLN A 95 -15.39 -4.08 7.89
N VAL A 96 -15.88 -4.08 6.67
CA VAL A 96 -16.41 -2.88 6.00
C VAL A 96 -17.88 -3.15 5.70
N ASP A 97 -18.77 -2.36 6.29
CA ASP A 97 -20.22 -2.53 6.18
C ASP A 97 -20.70 -3.96 6.52
N GLY A 98 -20.06 -4.60 7.52
CA GLY A 98 -20.38 -5.95 7.95
C GLY A 98 -19.76 -7.06 7.10
N GLU A 99 -19.04 -6.73 6.05
CA GLU A 99 -18.37 -7.66 5.15
C GLU A 99 -16.88 -7.79 5.47
N LYS A 100 -16.33 -8.99 5.28
CA LYS A 100 -14.88 -9.21 5.39
C LYS A 100 -14.14 -8.41 4.31
N LEU A 101 -12.93 -7.93 4.64
CA LEU A 101 -12.12 -7.15 3.71
C LEU A 101 -11.90 -7.85 2.36
N TYR A 102 -11.69 -9.15 2.34
CA TYR A 102 -11.49 -9.91 1.11
C TYR A 102 -12.71 -9.94 0.19
N ASN A 103 -13.91 -9.74 0.71
CA ASN A 103 -15.12 -9.65 -0.10
C ASN A 103 -15.27 -8.27 -0.75
N VAL A 104 -14.77 -7.23 -0.08
CA VAL A 104 -14.80 -5.84 -0.59
C VAL A 104 -13.62 -5.57 -1.52
N TYR A 105 -12.41 -5.93 -1.10
CA TYR A 105 -11.16 -5.75 -1.84
C TYR A 105 -10.79 -7.05 -2.56
N ASN A 106 -11.68 -7.49 -3.44
CA ASN A 106 -11.57 -8.73 -4.19
C ASN A 106 -10.84 -8.56 -5.52
N GLU A 107 -10.77 -9.64 -6.31
CA GLU A 107 -10.08 -9.61 -7.60
C GLU A 107 -10.69 -8.60 -8.58
N ASP A 108 -11.99 -8.37 -8.55
CA ASP A 108 -12.65 -7.37 -9.39
C ASP A 108 -12.23 -5.95 -9.01
N TRP A 109 -12.13 -5.66 -7.72
CA TRP A 109 -11.60 -4.39 -7.23
C TRP A 109 -10.15 -4.18 -7.66
N ILE A 110 -9.31 -5.21 -7.55
CA ILE A 110 -7.90 -5.18 -7.96
C ILE A 110 -7.81 -4.89 -9.46
N ALA A 111 -8.58 -5.59 -10.28
CA ALA A 111 -8.60 -5.39 -11.73
C ALA A 111 -9.01 -3.95 -12.10
N GLU A 112 -9.99 -3.39 -11.40
CA GLU A 112 -10.43 -2.02 -11.59
C GLU A 112 -9.32 -1.02 -11.25
N CYS A 113 -8.67 -1.18 -10.10
CA CYS A 113 -7.57 -0.31 -9.67
C CYS A 113 -6.39 -0.35 -10.64
N ILE A 114 -5.99 -1.55 -11.05
CA ILE A 114 -4.90 -1.73 -12.03
C ILE A 114 -5.29 -1.13 -13.38
N GLY A 115 -6.52 -1.31 -13.83
CA GLY A 115 -7.02 -0.73 -15.06
C GLY A 115 -6.96 0.80 -15.06
N GLU A 116 -7.35 1.43 -13.97
CA GLU A 116 -7.27 2.89 -13.79
C GLU A 116 -5.82 3.36 -13.79
N GLU A 117 -4.94 2.65 -13.09
CA GLU A 117 -3.50 2.98 -13.05
C GLU A 117 -2.84 2.84 -14.42
N ILE A 118 -3.15 1.78 -15.16
CA ILE A 118 -2.63 1.59 -16.51
C ILE A 118 -3.04 2.78 -17.41
N ALA A 119 -4.29 3.21 -17.32
CA ALA A 119 -4.76 4.37 -18.07
C ALA A 119 -3.99 5.64 -17.70
N GLN A 120 -3.72 5.86 -16.42
CA GLN A 120 -2.92 7.00 -15.96
C GLN A 120 -1.46 6.90 -16.41
N ILE A 121 -0.85 5.72 -16.31
CA ILE A 121 0.53 5.46 -16.75
C ILE A 121 0.65 5.72 -18.25
N LYS A 122 -0.27 5.22 -19.06
CA LYS A 122 -0.27 5.46 -20.51
C LYS A 122 -0.41 6.93 -20.85
N SER A 123 -1.28 7.65 -20.15
CA SER A 123 -1.43 9.09 -20.31
C SER A 123 -0.13 9.83 -19.95
N THR A 124 0.51 9.45 -18.85
CA THR A 124 1.77 10.03 -18.39
C THR A 124 2.92 9.66 -19.33
N LEU A 125 2.99 8.41 -19.80
CA LEU A 125 4.03 7.95 -20.71
C LEU A 125 3.97 8.63 -22.08
N SER A 126 2.81 9.08 -22.54
CA SER A 126 2.73 9.89 -23.75
C SER A 126 3.55 11.17 -23.63
N VAL A 127 3.72 11.67 -22.40
CA VAL A 127 4.55 12.84 -22.06
C VAL A 127 5.98 12.45 -21.72
N PHE A 128 6.17 11.40 -20.93
CA PHE A 128 7.48 10.97 -20.41
C PHE A 128 8.24 10.04 -21.37
N HIS A 129 7.59 9.35 -22.25
CA HIS A 129 8.18 8.35 -23.16
C HIS A 129 9.25 8.93 -24.06
N LYS A 130 9.23 10.24 -24.30
CA LYS A 130 10.29 10.95 -25.03
C LYS A 130 11.57 11.15 -24.23
N TYR A 131 11.51 11.06 -22.90
CA TYR A 131 12.58 11.53 -22.03
C TYR A 131 13.06 10.51 -20.99
N TYR A 132 12.21 9.56 -20.56
CA TYR A 132 12.54 8.65 -19.47
C TYR A 132 12.06 7.23 -19.75
N GLN A 133 12.97 6.27 -19.57
CA GLN A 133 12.64 4.82 -19.58
C GLN A 133 12.27 4.30 -18.20
N GLU A 134 12.32 5.15 -17.21
CA GLU A 134 12.06 4.82 -15.81
C GLU A 134 11.03 5.78 -15.23
N LEU A 135 10.17 5.23 -14.35
CA LEU A 135 9.18 6.02 -13.62
C LEU A 135 9.66 6.28 -12.21
N PRO A 136 9.57 7.53 -11.72
CA PRO A 136 9.91 7.83 -10.34
C PRO A 136 8.85 7.27 -9.40
N LEU A 137 9.30 6.61 -8.34
CA LEU A 137 8.47 6.16 -7.25
C LEU A 137 8.44 7.20 -6.14
N ARG A 138 7.41 7.11 -5.30
CA ARG A 138 7.25 7.99 -4.14
C ARG A 138 8.43 7.93 -3.17
N SER A 139 9.10 6.79 -3.11
CA SER A 139 10.33 6.58 -2.33
C SER A 139 11.56 7.36 -2.83
N GLY A 140 11.45 8.03 -3.99
CA GLY A 140 12.58 8.68 -4.63
C GLY A 140 13.45 7.75 -5.48
N THR A 141 13.09 6.48 -5.55
CA THR A 141 13.72 5.50 -6.46
C THR A 141 13.02 5.53 -7.83
N TYR A 142 13.63 4.88 -8.80
CA TYR A 142 13.10 4.76 -10.16
C TYR A 142 12.86 3.29 -10.48
N ILE A 143 11.81 3.01 -11.23
CA ILE A 143 11.51 1.68 -11.71
C ILE A 143 11.35 1.69 -13.23
N SER A 144 11.94 0.70 -13.91
CA SER A 144 11.79 0.54 -15.34
C SER A 144 10.45 -0.12 -15.69
N LEU A 145 10.02 0.07 -16.95
CA LEU A 145 8.82 -0.60 -17.45
C LEU A 145 8.93 -2.12 -17.42
N GLU A 146 10.15 -2.66 -17.64
CA GLU A 146 10.41 -4.09 -17.56
C GLU A 146 10.25 -4.60 -16.13
N GLN A 147 10.74 -3.86 -15.14
CA GLN A 147 10.55 -4.21 -13.73
C GLN A 147 9.08 -4.20 -13.33
N LEU A 148 8.29 -3.23 -13.81
CA LEU A 148 6.85 -3.21 -13.59
C LEU A 148 6.17 -4.47 -14.13
N LYS A 149 6.57 -4.94 -15.31
CA LYS A 149 6.04 -6.18 -15.88
C LYS A 149 6.43 -7.41 -15.05
N GLU A 150 7.68 -7.48 -14.57
CA GLU A 150 8.14 -8.57 -13.69
C GLU A 150 7.32 -8.66 -12.41
N TYR A 151 6.86 -7.54 -11.89
CA TYR A 151 6.01 -7.48 -10.69
C TYR A 151 4.51 -7.64 -11.00
N GLY A 152 4.15 -7.96 -12.23
CA GLY A 152 2.78 -8.26 -12.61
C GLY A 152 1.94 -7.04 -13.00
N VAL A 153 2.54 -5.89 -13.22
CA VAL A 153 1.85 -4.72 -13.77
C VAL A 153 1.77 -4.90 -15.30
N CYS A 154 0.56 -5.04 -15.81
CA CYS A 154 0.30 -5.18 -17.24
C CYS A 154 0.24 -3.79 -17.89
N LEU A 155 1.20 -3.49 -18.72
CA LEU A 155 1.26 -2.25 -19.50
C LEU A 155 0.90 -2.48 -20.95
#